data_b9aaefea5084a7e54311dbba4a844e8e
#
_entry.id   b9aaefea5084a7e54311dbba4a844e8e
#
_cell.length_a   1.000
_cell.length_b   1.000
_cell.length_c   1.000
_cell.angle_alpha   90.00
_cell.angle_beta   90.00
_cell.angle_gamma   90.00
#
_symmetry.space_group_name_H-M   'P 1'
#
loop_
_entity.id
_entity.type
_entity.pdbx_description
1 polymer ?
#
loop_
_entity_poly.entity_id
_entity_poly.type
_entity_poly.pdbx_seq_one_letter_code
_entity_poly.pdbx_strand_id
1 'polypeptide(L)'
;MKAPVRRRGRLLAIVAVLVVAVSLSAGAQNIFDFDDWMQRIDDGSQDLQRHIAKRDSQAAAAAAREIEELYGLMEKFFEKRGDAGDAVRWSRDGRDFAVRAQADLAAGRFVAARRNALAIAHGCRDCHFNYKPL
;
A
#
# COMPACT_ATOMS: atom_id res chain seq x y z
N MET A 1 -17.76 -11.75 -59.25
CA MET A 1 -17.74 -12.11 -57.81
C MET A 1 -16.55 -11.40 -57.16
N LYS A 2 -16.77 -10.34 -56.37
CA LYS A 2 -15.70 -9.57 -55.70
C LYS A 2 -15.76 -9.90 -54.22
N ALA A 3 -14.67 -10.43 -53.68
CA ALA A 3 -14.54 -10.86 -52.27
C ALA A 3 -14.40 -9.67 -51.33
N PRO A 4 -14.91 -9.75 -50.07
CA PRO A 4 -14.84 -8.68 -49.10
C PRO A 4 -13.54 -8.75 -48.29
N VAL A 5 -12.46 -8.14 -48.78
CA VAL A 5 -11.16 -8.09 -48.09
C VAL A 5 -11.08 -6.93 -47.07
N ARG A 6 -12.05 -6.03 -47.03
CA ARG A 6 -11.95 -4.76 -46.30
C ARG A 6 -12.30 -4.79 -44.81
N ARG A 7 -12.91 -5.87 -44.29
CA ARG A 7 -13.34 -5.95 -42.87
C ARG A 7 -12.25 -6.42 -41.90
N ARG A 8 -11.32 -7.27 -42.36
CA ARG A 8 -10.27 -7.82 -41.50
C ARG A 8 -9.22 -6.81 -41.04
N GLY A 9 -8.87 -5.86 -41.92
CA GLY A 9 -7.89 -4.81 -41.60
C GLY A 9 -8.37 -3.79 -40.56
N ARG A 10 -9.67 -3.48 -40.52
CA ARG A 10 -10.24 -2.55 -39.52
C ARG A 10 -10.32 -3.18 -38.14
N LEU A 11 -10.62 -4.47 -38.01
CA LEU A 11 -10.62 -5.19 -36.73
C LEU A 11 -9.23 -5.31 -36.14
N LEU A 12 -8.20 -5.58 -36.95
CA LEU A 12 -6.81 -5.64 -36.49
C LEU A 12 -6.29 -4.28 -36.04
N ALA A 13 -6.67 -3.19 -36.70
CA ALA A 13 -6.30 -1.84 -36.31
C ALA A 13 -6.95 -1.43 -34.97
N ILE A 14 -8.22 -1.81 -34.73
CA ILE A 14 -8.93 -1.51 -33.49
C ILE A 14 -8.32 -2.30 -32.31
N VAL A 15 -7.97 -3.58 -32.51
CA VAL A 15 -7.32 -4.40 -31.50
C VAL A 15 -5.94 -3.87 -31.14
N ALA A 16 -5.16 -3.43 -32.13
CA ALA A 16 -3.84 -2.83 -31.91
C ALA A 16 -3.92 -1.51 -31.10
N VAL A 17 -4.90 -0.66 -31.37
CA VAL A 17 -5.12 0.60 -30.63
C VAL A 17 -5.58 0.31 -29.20
N LEU A 18 -6.44 -0.69 -28.98
CA LEU A 18 -6.89 -1.10 -27.62
C LEU A 18 -5.75 -1.67 -26.79
N VAL A 19 -4.86 -2.48 -27.38
CA VAL A 19 -3.70 -3.05 -26.68
C VAL A 19 -2.70 -1.96 -26.28
N VAL A 20 -2.47 -0.96 -27.11
CA VAL A 20 -1.58 0.18 -26.79
C VAL A 20 -2.18 1.05 -25.68
N ALA A 21 -3.51 1.28 -25.68
CA ALA A 21 -4.18 2.05 -24.62
C ALA A 21 -4.11 1.38 -23.24
N VAL A 22 -4.18 0.05 -23.18
CA VAL A 22 -4.06 -0.70 -21.91
C VAL A 22 -2.61 -0.68 -21.39
N SER A 23 -1.61 -0.63 -22.27
CA SER A 23 -0.20 -0.59 -21.88
C SER A 23 0.24 0.75 -21.27
N LEU A 24 -0.47 1.84 -21.54
CA LEU A 24 -0.19 3.17 -21.00
C LEU A 24 -0.74 3.39 -19.58
N SER A 25 -1.62 2.53 -19.11
CA SER A 25 -2.23 2.64 -17.77
C SER A 25 -1.41 2.00 -16.65
N ALA A 26 -0.34 1.27 -16.93
CA ALA A 26 0.42 0.47 -15.96
C ALA A 26 1.62 1.23 -15.33
N GLY A 27 1.75 2.53 -15.53
CA GLY A 27 3.02 3.23 -15.27
C GLY A 27 3.04 4.42 -14.33
N ALA A 28 1.94 4.88 -13.81
CA ALA A 28 1.95 6.10 -12.99
C ALA A 28 1.46 5.86 -11.55
N GLN A 29 2.18 5.06 -10.79
CA GLN A 29 2.24 5.27 -9.36
C GLN A 29 3.13 6.51 -9.18
N ASN A 30 2.48 7.68 -9.12
CA ASN A 30 3.18 8.95 -9.02
C ASN A 30 3.35 9.36 -7.56
N ILE A 31 4.06 10.46 -7.33
CA ILE A 31 4.32 11.00 -6.00
C ILE A 31 3.02 11.36 -5.25
N PHE A 32 1.92 11.64 -5.96
CA PHE A 32 0.62 11.95 -5.36
C PHE A 32 -0.02 10.72 -4.69
N ASP A 33 0.13 9.54 -5.31
CA ASP A 33 -0.33 8.28 -4.69
C ASP A 33 0.47 7.99 -3.41
N PHE A 34 1.77 8.28 -3.43
CA PHE A 34 2.64 8.12 -2.28
C PHE A 34 2.23 9.01 -1.10
N ASP A 35 1.92 10.29 -1.34
CA ASP A 35 1.45 11.22 -0.32
C ASP A 35 0.11 10.78 0.28
N ASP A 36 -0.82 10.28 -0.55
CA ASP A 36 -2.09 9.72 -0.09
C ASP A 36 -1.86 8.50 0.82
N TRP A 37 -1.00 7.57 0.41
CA TRP A 37 -0.69 6.39 1.24
C TRP A 37 -0.07 6.77 2.57
N MET A 38 0.85 7.74 2.58
CA MET A 38 1.49 8.24 3.80
C MET A 38 0.46 8.82 4.77
N GLN A 39 -0.45 9.65 4.27
CA GLN A 39 -1.49 10.26 5.08
C GLN A 39 -2.45 9.20 5.65
N ARG A 40 -2.86 8.25 4.84
CA ARG A 40 -3.73 7.15 5.28
C ARG A 40 -3.05 6.20 6.28
N ILE A 41 -1.74 5.96 6.17
CA ILE A 41 -0.98 5.19 7.16
C ILE A 41 -0.94 5.94 8.50
N ASP A 42 -0.72 7.25 8.48
CA ASP A 42 -0.70 8.07 9.70
C ASP A 42 -2.06 8.06 10.41
N ASP A 43 -3.14 8.34 9.67
CA ASP A 43 -4.51 8.31 10.18
C ASP A 43 -4.87 6.90 10.68
N GLY A 44 -4.59 5.87 9.91
CA GLY A 44 -4.83 4.47 10.25
C GLY A 44 -4.05 4.02 11.50
N SER A 45 -2.82 4.50 11.68
CA SER A 45 -2.00 4.21 12.87
C SER A 45 -2.62 4.82 14.14
N GLN A 46 -3.18 6.02 14.04
CA GLN A 46 -3.89 6.66 15.15
C GLN A 46 -5.21 5.92 15.46
N ASP A 47 -5.96 5.55 14.42
CA ASP A 47 -7.20 4.78 14.54
C ASP A 47 -6.96 3.42 15.16
N LEU A 48 -5.94 2.69 14.71
CA LEU A 48 -5.54 1.40 15.28
C LEU A 48 -5.30 1.50 16.78
N GLN A 49 -4.51 2.49 17.22
CA GLN A 49 -4.23 2.69 18.64
C GLN A 49 -5.49 3.04 19.44
N ARG A 50 -6.35 3.89 18.88
CA ARG A 50 -7.63 4.30 19.49
C ARG A 50 -8.59 3.12 19.66
N HIS A 51 -8.73 2.27 18.64
CA HIS A 51 -9.58 1.09 18.69
C HIS A 51 -9.04 0.01 19.64
N ILE A 52 -7.72 -0.20 19.67
CA ILE A 52 -7.09 -1.08 20.67
C ILE A 52 -7.38 -0.61 22.10
N ALA A 53 -7.29 0.70 22.37
CA ALA A 53 -7.58 1.26 23.68
C ALA A 53 -9.04 1.06 24.11
N LYS A 54 -9.96 1.10 23.15
CA LYS A 54 -11.40 0.82 23.37
C LYS A 54 -11.74 -0.67 23.39
N ARG A 55 -10.78 -1.56 23.17
CA ARG A 55 -10.95 -3.00 22.99
C ARG A 55 -11.92 -3.38 21.84
N ASP A 56 -12.03 -2.53 20.86
CA ASP A 56 -12.76 -2.80 19.62
C ASP A 56 -11.86 -3.57 18.65
N SER A 57 -11.85 -4.89 18.79
CA SER A 57 -10.96 -5.76 17.99
C SER A 57 -11.32 -5.75 16.51
N GLN A 58 -12.59 -5.56 16.14
CA GLN A 58 -13.03 -5.56 14.75
C GLN A 58 -12.54 -4.31 14.03
N ALA A 59 -12.79 -3.14 14.60
CA ALA A 59 -12.33 -1.87 14.02
C ALA A 59 -10.79 -1.77 14.02
N ALA A 60 -10.13 -2.22 15.10
CA ALA A 60 -8.68 -2.27 15.16
C ALA A 60 -8.07 -3.19 14.08
N ALA A 61 -8.66 -4.37 13.84
CA ALA A 61 -8.20 -5.29 12.80
C ALA A 61 -8.40 -4.72 11.40
N ALA A 62 -9.50 -3.97 11.16
CA ALA A 62 -9.73 -3.29 9.89
C ALA A 62 -8.66 -2.22 9.63
N ALA A 63 -8.35 -1.38 10.62
CA ALA A 63 -7.29 -0.38 10.52
C ALA A 63 -5.91 -1.03 10.28
N ALA A 64 -5.59 -2.11 11.00
CA ALA A 64 -4.32 -2.83 10.81
C ALA A 64 -4.20 -3.44 9.40
N ARG A 65 -5.28 -3.94 8.83
CA ARG A 65 -5.30 -4.48 7.46
C ARG A 65 -5.04 -3.39 6.42
N GLU A 66 -5.67 -2.23 6.55
CA GLU A 66 -5.41 -1.11 5.65
C GLU A 66 -3.95 -0.66 5.72
N ILE A 67 -3.37 -0.57 6.91
CA ILE A 67 -1.95 -0.25 7.11
C ILE A 67 -1.05 -1.29 6.42
N GLU A 68 -1.36 -2.59 6.54
CA GLU A 68 -0.63 -3.67 5.87
C GLU A 68 -0.62 -3.47 4.35
N GLU A 69 -1.79 -3.22 3.75
CA GLU A 69 -1.94 -3.01 2.31
C GLU A 69 -1.13 -1.80 1.83
N LEU A 70 -1.23 -0.69 2.53
CA LEU A 70 -0.53 0.56 2.20
C LEU A 70 0.98 0.42 2.29
N TYR A 71 1.51 -0.23 3.32
CA TYR A 71 2.93 -0.54 3.42
C TYR A 71 3.41 -1.48 2.31
N GLY A 72 2.56 -2.41 1.85
CA GLY A 72 2.86 -3.23 0.68
C GLY A 72 2.98 -2.42 -0.61
N LEU A 73 2.19 -1.36 -0.77
CA LEU A 73 2.32 -0.42 -1.89
C LEU A 73 3.60 0.41 -1.78
N MET A 74 3.93 0.90 -0.60
CA MET A 74 5.15 1.65 -0.33
C MET A 74 6.41 0.82 -0.55
N GLU A 75 6.43 -0.44 -0.11
CA GLU A 75 7.54 -1.36 -0.36
C GLU A 75 7.84 -1.45 -1.86
N LYS A 76 6.81 -1.69 -2.68
CA LYS A 76 6.93 -1.75 -4.14
C LYS A 76 7.37 -0.42 -4.76
N PHE A 77 6.91 0.71 -4.23
CA PHE A 77 7.32 2.03 -4.69
C PHE A 77 8.83 2.25 -4.51
N PHE A 78 9.36 1.95 -3.31
CA PHE A 78 10.78 2.10 -3.03
C PHE A 78 11.65 1.04 -3.72
N GLU A 79 11.17 -0.19 -3.92
CA GLU A 79 11.85 -1.21 -4.72
C GLU A 79 12.08 -0.73 -6.16
N LYS A 80 11.08 -0.07 -6.77
CA LYS A 80 11.21 0.49 -8.12
C LYS A 80 12.21 1.64 -8.20
N ARG A 81 12.39 2.41 -7.14
CA ARG A 81 13.41 3.46 -7.10
C ARG A 81 14.82 2.93 -7.17
N GLY A 82 15.09 1.80 -6.52
CA GLY A 82 16.38 1.12 -6.55
C GLY A 82 17.49 1.74 -5.70
N ASP A 83 17.27 2.93 -5.13
CA ASP A 83 18.24 3.70 -4.34
C ASP A 83 17.83 3.91 -2.86
N ALA A 84 16.79 3.23 -2.41
CA ALA A 84 16.14 3.42 -1.11
C ALA A 84 15.93 2.11 -0.35
N GLY A 85 16.97 1.28 -0.22
CA GLY A 85 16.91 -0.05 0.40
C GLY A 85 16.50 -0.04 1.87
N ASP A 86 16.79 1.03 2.60
CA ASP A 86 16.33 1.24 3.97
C ASP A 86 14.83 1.56 4.03
N ALA A 87 14.30 2.36 3.09
CA ALA A 87 12.86 2.62 2.99
C ALA A 87 12.08 1.35 2.61
N VAL A 88 12.63 0.48 1.76
CA VAL A 88 12.08 -0.86 1.48
C VAL A 88 11.98 -1.67 2.78
N ARG A 89 13.06 -1.71 3.57
CA ARG A 89 13.08 -2.44 4.84
C ARG A 89 12.05 -1.88 5.82
N TRP A 90 11.99 -0.56 6.03
CA TRP A 90 11.01 0.07 6.93
C TRP A 90 9.57 -0.17 6.50
N SER A 91 9.29 -0.16 5.20
CA SER A 91 7.96 -0.49 4.66
C SER A 91 7.60 -1.95 4.97
N ARG A 92 8.55 -2.87 4.81
CA ARG A 92 8.37 -4.28 5.15
C ARG A 92 8.15 -4.49 6.64
N ASP A 93 8.95 -3.85 7.48
CA ASP A 93 8.82 -3.92 8.95
C ASP A 93 7.46 -3.39 9.40
N GLY A 94 7.00 -2.26 8.85
CA GLY A 94 5.68 -1.69 9.14
C GLY A 94 4.54 -2.63 8.75
N ARG A 95 4.62 -3.26 7.57
CA ARG A 95 3.68 -4.29 7.14
C ARG A 95 3.65 -5.49 8.10
N ASP A 96 4.81 -5.98 8.51
CA ASP A 96 4.93 -7.12 9.41
C ASP A 96 4.39 -6.82 10.81
N PHE A 97 4.55 -5.59 11.30
CA PHE A 97 3.90 -5.16 12.55
C PHE A 97 2.38 -5.11 12.43
N ALA A 98 1.85 -4.66 11.29
CA ALA A 98 0.40 -4.65 11.04
C ALA A 98 -0.17 -6.07 10.99
N VAL A 99 0.49 -7.02 10.34
CA VAL A 99 0.11 -8.44 10.32
C VAL A 99 0.11 -9.03 11.74
N ARG A 100 1.16 -8.76 12.52
CA ARG A 100 1.23 -9.22 13.91
C ARG A 100 0.14 -8.61 14.79
N ALA A 101 -0.19 -7.33 14.60
CA ALA A 101 -1.29 -6.69 15.30
C ALA A 101 -2.63 -7.37 15.00
N GLN A 102 -2.91 -7.71 13.76
CA GLN A 102 -4.13 -8.45 13.38
C GLN A 102 -4.20 -9.82 14.06
N ALA A 103 -3.11 -10.58 14.06
CA ALA A 103 -3.05 -11.89 14.72
C ALA A 103 -3.26 -11.78 16.25
N ASP A 104 -2.67 -10.75 16.87
CA ASP A 104 -2.85 -10.50 18.31
C ASP A 104 -4.28 -10.09 18.65
N LEU A 105 -4.91 -9.26 17.80
CA LEU A 105 -6.31 -8.85 17.97
C LEU A 105 -7.26 -10.03 17.82
N ALA A 106 -7.05 -10.90 16.85
CA ALA A 106 -7.83 -12.12 16.64
C ALA A 106 -7.75 -13.07 17.85
N ALA A 107 -6.61 -13.07 18.56
CA ALA A 107 -6.38 -13.87 19.78
C ALA A 107 -6.75 -13.12 21.08
N GLY A 108 -7.32 -11.92 21.01
CA GLY A 108 -7.66 -11.11 22.19
C GLY A 108 -6.45 -10.55 22.96
N ARG A 109 -5.26 -10.59 22.40
CA ARG A 109 -4.00 -10.13 23.02
C ARG A 109 -3.78 -8.63 22.83
N PHE A 110 -4.63 -7.80 23.40
CA PHE A 110 -4.61 -6.34 23.22
C PHE A 110 -3.29 -5.67 23.60
N VAL A 111 -2.59 -6.17 24.64
CA VAL A 111 -1.27 -5.64 25.05
C VAL A 111 -0.22 -5.88 23.96
N ALA A 112 -0.21 -7.05 23.34
CA ALA A 112 0.69 -7.38 22.27
C ALA A 112 0.34 -6.59 21.00
N ALA A 113 -0.94 -6.49 20.65
CA ALA A 113 -1.43 -5.67 19.54
C ALA A 113 -0.99 -4.20 19.71
N ARG A 114 -1.10 -3.64 20.92
CA ARG A 114 -0.63 -2.28 21.22
C ARG A 114 0.86 -2.10 20.98
N ARG A 115 1.69 -3.07 21.36
CA ARG A 115 3.14 -3.00 21.10
C ARG A 115 3.43 -2.93 19.60
N ASN A 116 2.75 -3.74 18.80
CA ASN A 116 2.90 -3.70 17.35
C ASN A 116 2.41 -2.37 16.77
N ALA A 117 1.29 -1.82 17.22
CA ALA A 117 0.79 -0.50 16.82
C ALA A 117 1.78 0.64 17.14
N LEU A 118 2.42 0.60 18.32
CA LEU A 118 3.46 1.56 18.70
C LEU A 118 4.72 1.40 17.83
N ALA A 119 5.09 0.17 17.46
CA ALA A 119 6.23 -0.07 16.57
C ALA A 119 6.00 0.54 15.17
N ILE A 120 4.77 0.46 14.63
CA ILE A 120 4.38 1.16 13.41
C ILE A 120 4.62 2.67 13.56
N ALA A 121 4.09 3.29 14.61
CA ALA A 121 4.23 4.73 14.86
C ALA A 121 5.71 5.17 15.04
N HIS A 122 6.57 4.33 15.61
CA HIS A 122 8.01 4.59 15.70
C HIS A 122 8.68 4.56 14.32
N GLY A 123 8.34 3.57 13.48
CA GLY A 123 8.87 3.46 12.12
C GLY A 123 8.56 4.68 11.24
N CYS A 124 7.43 5.35 11.45
CA CYS A 124 7.09 6.59 10.77
C CYS A 124 8.18 7.68 10.96
N ARG A 125 8.68 7.85 12.18
CA ARG A 125 9.71 8.86 12.50
C ARG A 125 11.05 8.53 11.83
N ASP A 126 11.46 7.29 11.87
CA ASP A 126 12.73 6.83 11.30
C ASP A 126 12.75 7.02 9.78
N CYS A 127 11.66 6.68 9.11
CA CYS A 127 11.49 6.89 7.68
C CYS A 127 11.44 8.39 7.34
N HIS A 128 10.62 9.18 8.04
CA HIS A 128 10.47 10.62 7.79
C HIS A 128 11.75 11.43 8.04
N PHE A 129 12.59 11.00 8.96
CA PHE A 129 13.88 11.65 9.17
C PHE A 129 14.76 11.65 7.92
N ASN A 130 14.69 10.59 7.11
CA ASN A 130 15.52 10.42 5.92
C ASN A 130 14.79 10.79 4.60
N TYR A 131 13.48 10.65 4.53
CA TYR A 131 12.71 10.70 3.26
C TYR A 131 11.58 11.72 3.24
N LYS A 132 11.34 12.45 4.31
CA LYS A 132 10.35 13.54 4.28
C LYS A 132 10.88 14.63 3.37
N PRO A 133 10.17 15.03 2.29
CA PRO A 133 10.56 16.23 1.55
C PRO A 133 10.49 17.44 2.47
N LEU A 134 11.56 18.22 2.45
CA LEU A 134 11.62 19.49 3.16
C LEU A 134 10.69 20.50 2.49
#